data_1d9c07f2cdf112bfe0e6bee0f91b068d
#
_entry.id   1d9c07f2cdf112bfe0e6bee0f91b068d
#
_cell.length_a   1.000
_cell.length_b   1.000
_cell.length_c   1.000
_cell.angle_alpha   90.00
_cell.angle_beta   90.00
_cell.angle_gamma   90.00
#
_symmetry.space_group_name_H-M   'P 1'
#
loop_
_entity.id
_entity.type
_entity.pdbx_description
1 polymer ?
#
loop_
_entity_poly.entity_id
_entity_poly.type
_entity_poly.pdbx_seq_one_letter_code
_entity_poly.pdbx_strand_id
1 'polypeptide(L)'
;MASAKKLPSGSWRAQASHVVNGKRVVRSFTVSPKECANDSRKAKAMAELRASEWLATFEENRVCNLTVRKALENYINDHASVLSPNSVRGYRQYIPYFDEIGGIRVDDVRSSDIQHIISTMALKVKPKTIKDRVSFLLTALDYAGNDRKFKLSYPAAVPRNTTTPDHDQIIDLLRSADDTMKPIICLAAFYSLRRGEICALTYDDVSMDMGSVYVHRSMAKGPDGVWVMKDIPKTSGSIRTIYPDHEIMAILPSNGNGNDFLFPLTPDALERKWKRLKDKVGVNVRFHDLRHYAASFRSDLNIPKKYTEEVGGWSKGSHVLTEVYDNTLQSSRQKFNRQTNEWITENFSEVLKKA
;
A
#
# COMPACT_ATOMS: atom_id res chain seq x y z
N MET A 1 -19.30 29.38 -27.40
CA MET A 1 -20.59 29.97 -26.99
C MET A 1 -21.72 29.02 -27.40
N ALA A 2 -22.67 28.79 -26.51
CA ALA A 2 -23.85 27.94 -26.82
C ALA A 2 -24.79 28.67 -27.80
N SER A 3 -25.07 28.08 -28.96
CA SER A 3 -25.99 28.65 -29.97
C SER A 3 -27.38 28.09 -29.78
N ALA A 4 -28.39 28.96 -29.75
CA ALA A 4 -29.78 28.52 -29.60
C ALA A 4 -30.43 28.17 -30.94
N LYS A 5 -31.17 27.07 -30.97
CA LYS A 5 -32.00 26.61 -32.12
C LYS A 5 -33.47 26.86 -31.83
N LYS A 6 -34.22 27.29 -32.86
CA LYS A 6 -35.68 27.49 -32.79
C LYS A 6 -36.36 26.12 -32.86
N LEU A 7 -37.27 25.86 -31.94
CA LEU A 7 -38.07 24.65 -31.90
C LEU A 7 -39.38 24.83 -32.72
N PRO A 8 -40.03 23.74 -33.14
CA PRO A 8 -41.35 23.82 -33.83
C PRO A 8 -42.44 24.55 -33.03
N SER A 9 -42.32 24.54 -31.69
CA SER A 9 -43.20 25.29 -30.78
C SER A 9 -43.01 26.82 -30.82
N GLY A 10 -42.04 27.34 -31.59
CA GLY A 10 -41.66 28.73 -31.61
C GLY A 10 -40.66 29.14 -30.49
N SER A 11 -40.40 28.29 -29.51
CA SER A 11 -39.43 28.51 -28.42
C SER A 11 -37.99 28.35 -28.90
N TRP A 12 -37.04 28.94 -28.19
CA TRP A 12 -35.64 28.83 -28.48
C TRP A 12 -34.94 27.92 -27.44
N ARG A 13 -34.10 26.97 -27.88
CA ARG A 13 -33.34 26.07 -27.03
C ARG A 13 -31.84 26.24 -27.27
N ALA A 14 -31.12 26.60 -26.23
CA ALA A 14 -29.66 26.49 -26.17
C ALA A 14 -29.28 25.24 -25.39
N GLN A 15 -28.25 24.52 -25.86
CA GLN A 15 -27.69 23.38 -25.15
C GLN A 15 -26.26 23.72 -24.75
N ALA A 16 -25.94 23.48 -23.49
CA ALA A 16 -24.59 23.57 -22.96
C ALA A 16 -24.17 22.20 -22.48
N SER A 17 -22.90 21.87 -22.65
CA SER A 17 -22.32 20.63 -22.12
C SER A 17 -20.97 20.86 -21.47
N HIS A 18 -20.76 20.22 -20.35
CA HIS A 18 -19.50 20.23 -19.62
C HIS A 18 -19.15 18.80 -19.18
N VAL A 19 -17.87 18.50 -19.04
CA VAL A 19 -17.41 17.19 -18.57
C VAL A 19 -17.10 17.30 -17.07
N VAL A 20 -17.81 16.51 -16.26
CA VAL A 20 -17.61 16.40 -14.80
C VAL A 20 -17.22 14.97 -14.50
N ASN A 21 -16.06 14.76 -13.89
CA ASN A 21 -15.54 13.44 -13.52
C ASN A 21 -15.52 12.44 -14.71
N GLY A 22 -15.08 12.90 -15.87
CA GLY A 22 -15.02 12.10 -17.11
C GLY A 22 -16.38 11.79 -17.75
N LYS A 23 -17.51 12.25 -17.18
CA LYS A 23 -18.84 12.10 -17.74
C LYS A 23 -19.33 13.42 -18.33
N ARG A 24 -19.81 13.37 -19.57
CA ARG A 24 -20.42 14.55 -20.23
C ARG A 24 -21.80 14.82 -19.65
N VAL A 25 -21.94 15.97 -18.98
CA VAL A 25 -23.21 16.50 -18.51
C VAL A 25 -23.73 17.48 -19.56
N VAL A 26 -24.95 17.29 -20.04
CA VAL A 26 -25.62 18.17 -21.02
C VAL A 26 -26.84 18.77 -20.37
N ARG A 27 -27.00 20.09 -20.47
CA ARG A 27 -28.19 20.79 -19.99
C ARG A 27 -28.80 21.62 -21.12
N SER A 28 -30.13 21.61 -21.22
CA SER A 28 -30.89 22.35 -22.22
C SER A 28 -31.65 23.48 -21.55
N PHE A 29 -31.56 24.67 -22.13
CA PHE A 29 -32.24 25.88 -21.67
C PHE A 29 -33.22 26.28 -22.76
N THR A 30 -34.53 26.20 -22.47
CA THR A 30 -35.61 26.53 -23.44
C THR A 30 -36.32 27.75 -22.93
N VAL A 31 -36.46 28.77 -23.80
CA VAL A 31 -37.16 30.02 -23.51
C VAL A 31 -38.23 30.25 -24.58
N SER A 32 -39.44 30.51 -24.12
CA SER A 32 -40.57 30.86 -24.99
C SER A 32 -40.56 32.37 -25.29
N PRO A 33 -40.94 32.80 -26.51
CA PRO A 33 -41.18 34.24 -26.81
C PRO A 33 -42.11 34.91 -25.81
N LYS A 34 -43.09 34.16 -25.28
CA LYS A 34 -44.04 34.67 -24.27
C LYS A 34 -43.37 35.15 -22.99
N GLU A 35 -42.25 34.49 -22.59
CA GLU A 35 -41.44 34.90 -21.43
C GLU A 35 -40.67 36.22 -21.66
N CYS A 36 -40.57 36.64 -22.92
CA CYS A 36 -39.84 37.82 -23.36
C CYS A 36 -40.74 38.83 -24.09
N ALA A 37 -41.97 39.07 -23.60
CA ALA A 37 -42.94 39.99 -24.17
C ALA A 37 -43.22 39.72 -25.67
N ASN A 38 -43.28 38.45 -26.08
CA ASN A 38 -43.44 37.96 -27.44
C ASN A 38 -42.29 38.31 -28.41
N ASP A 39 -41.15 38.75 -27.89
CA ASP A 39 -39.94 39.03 -28.68
C ASP A 39 -39.10 37.78 -28.89
N SER A 40 -39.09 37.26 -30.11
CA SER A 40 -38.38 36.06 -30.51
C SER A 40 -36.84 36.23 -30.45
N ARG A 41 -36.33 37.47 -30.68
CA ARG A 41 -34.89 37.76 -30.60
C ARG A 41 -34.41 37.77 -29.14
N LYS A 42 -35.21 38.38 -28.24
CA LYS A 42 -34.95 38.38 -26.80
C LYS A 42 -35.02 36.95 -26.22
N ALA A 43 -35.99 36.14 -26.68
CA ALA A 43 -36.09 34.75 -26.25
C ALA A 43 -34.84 33.90 -26.64
N LYS A 44 -34.28 34.15 -27.85
CA LYS A 44 -33.03 33.53 -28.29
C LYS A 44 -31.85 33.93 -27.38
N ALA A 45 -31.69 35.25 -27.22
CA ALA A 45 -30.59 35.78 -26.38
C ALA A 45 -30.66 35.29 -24.92
N MET A 46 -31.89 35.20 -24.38
CA MET A 46 -32.08 34.70 -23.01
C MET A 46 -31.75 33.21 -22.88
N ALA A 47 -32.04 32.37 -23.87
CA ALA A 47 -31.68 30.98 -23.88
C ALA A 47 -30.15 30.78 -23.94
N GLU A 48 -29.47 31.59 -24.77
CA GLU A 48 -28.01 31.60 -24.89
C GLU A 48 -27.34 32.12 -23.61
N LEU A 49 -27.92 33.17 -22.99
CA LEU A 49 -27.43 33.71 -21.71
C LEU A 49 -27.50 32.67 -20.59
N ARG A 50 -28.67 32.04 -20.38
CA ARG A 50 -28.84 30.99 -19.35
C ARG A 50 -27.90 29.80 -19.57
N ALA A 51 -27.61 29.45 -20.82
CA ALA A 51 -26.64 28.40 -21.13
C ALA A 51 -25.19 28.83 -20.80
N SER A 52 -24.88 30.10 -21.06
CA SER A 52 -23.54 30.68 -20.73
C SER A 52 -23.35 30.85 -19.24
N GLU A 53 -24.37 31.34 -18.52
CA GLU A 53 -24.36 31.45 -17.06
C GLU A 53 -24.13 30.07 -16.40
N TRP A 54 -24.85 29.04 -16.90
CA TRP A 54 -24.65 27.69 -16.41
C TRP A 54 -23.22 27.17 -16.67
N LEU A 55 -22.61 27.48 -17.81
CA LEU A 55 -21.21 27.13 -18.07
C LEU A 55 -20.27 27.91 -17.15
N ALA A 56 -20.55 29.20 -16.92
CA ALA A 56 -19.76 30.06 -16.06
C ALA A 56 -19.72 29.53 -14.60
N THR A 57 -20.80 28.92 -14.11
CA THR A 57 -20.79 28.29 -12.76
C THR A 57 -19.77 27.17 -12.63
N PHE A 58 -19.41 26.49 -13.71
CA PHE A 58 -18.33 25.50 -13.71
C PHE A 58 -16.95 26.15 -13.85
N GLU A 59 -16.86 27.30 -14.55
CA GLU A 59 -15.62 28.05 -14.70
C GLU A 59 -15.27 28.79 -13.41
N GLU A 60 -16.23 29.40 -12.71
CA GLU A 60 -16.04 30.04 -11.41
C GLU A 60 -15.61 29.05 -10.32
N ASN A 61 -16.16 27.82 -10.32
CA ASN A 61 -15.70 26.75 -9.45
C ASN A 61 -14.33 26.19 -9.86
N ARG A 62 -13.86 26.44 -11.09
CA ARG A 62 -12.54 26.09 -11.60
C ARG A 62 -11.45 27.13 -11.30
N VAL A 63 -11.80 28.36 -10.96
CA VAL A 63 -10.83 29.38 -10.54
C VAL A 63 -10.43 29.12 -9.08
N CYS A 64 -10.07 27.90 -8.77
CA CYS A 64 -9.34 27.61 -7.57
C CYS A 64 -7.88 28.02 -7.86
N ASN A 65 -7.40 29.12 -7.28
CA ASN A 65 -5.99 29.51 -7.24
C ASN A 65 -5.16 28.50 -6.41
N LEU A 66 -5.59 27.23 -6.45
CA LEU A 66 -5.00 26.16 -5.68
C LEU A 66 -3.69 25.74 -6.34
N THR A 67 -2.60 25.93 -5.64
CA THR A 67 -1.29 25.46 -6.09
C THR A 67 -1.09 23.98 -5.77
N VAL A 68 -0.19 23.32 -6.47
CA VAL A 68 0.17 21.91 -6.23
C VAL A 68 0.54 21.68 -4.76
N ARG A 69 1.38 22.53 -4.16
CA ARG A 69 1.74 22.41 -2.75
C ARG A 69 0.51 22.40 -1.86
N LYS A 70 -0.40 23.34 -2.07
CA LYS A 70 -1.60 23.47 -1.25
C LYS A 70 -2.56 22.29 -1.46
N ALA A 71 -2.65 21.75 -2.67
CA ALA A 71 -3.42 20.54 -2.97
C ALA A 71 -2.88 19.31 -2.21
N LEU A 72 -1.55 19.14 -2.16
CA LEU A 72 -0.89 18.05 -1.40
C LEU A 72 -1.18 18.17 0.11
N GLU A 73 -1.08 19.39 0.66
CA GLU A 73 -1.36 19.68 2.08
C GLU A 73 -2.83 19.43 2.41
N ASN A 74 -3.75 19.94 1.60
CA ASN A 74 -5.19 19.77 1.79
C ASN A 74 -5.57 18.30 1.75
N TYR A 75 -5.08 17.53 0.75
CA TYR A 75 -5.34 16.09 0.68
C TYR A 75 -4.92 15.37 1.97
N ILE A 76 -3.74 15.67 2.50
CA ILE A 76 -3.27 15.06 3.76
C ILE A 76 -4.17 15.45 4.94
N ASN A 77 -4.52 16.73 5.06
CA ASN A 77 -5.29 17.25 6.19
C ASN A 77 -6.72 16.68 6.19
N ASP A 78 -7.37 16.68 5.03
CA ASP A 78 -8.75 16.23 4.87
C ASP A 78 -8.90 14.71 5.08
N HIS A 79 -7.82 13.95 4.78
CA HIS A 79 -7.81 12.49 4.93
C HIS A 79 -7.05 12.00 6.17
N ALA A 80 -6.55 12.91 7.02
CA ALA A 80 -5.73 12.54 8.19
C ALA A 80 -6.43 11.56 9.14
N SER A 81 -7.75 11.66 9.28
CA SER A 81 -8.55 10.80 10.16
C SER A 81 -8.80 9.39 9.60
N VAL A 82 -8.75 9.22 8.28
CA VAL A 82 -9.02 7.93 7.60
C VAL A 82 -7.75 7.23 7.13
N LEU A 83 -6.67 7.98 6.91
CA LEU A 83 -5.38 7.42 6.54
C LEU A 83 -4.65 6.83 7.76
N SER A 84 -3.82 5.81 7.52
CA SER A 84 -2.97 5.32 8.60
C SER A 84 -1.97 6.40 9.04
N PRO A 85 -1.60 6.49 10.34
CA PRO A 85 -0.62 7.46 10.83
C PRO A 85 0.70 7.43 10.04
N ASN A 86 1.15 6.24 9.67
CA ASN A 86 2.36 6.07 8.87
C ASN A 86 2.20 6.57 7.42
N SER A 87 0.99 6.47 6.83
CA SER A 87 0.70 7.03 5.50
C SER A 87 0.73 8.56 5.53
N VAL A 88 0.09 9.17 6.53
CA VAL A 88 0.11 10.63 6.74
C VAL A 88 1.55 11.13 6.87
N ARG A 89 2.36 10.46 7.70
CA ARG A 89 3.78 10.78 7.86
C ARG A 89 4.54 10.63 6.54
N GLY A 90 4.34 9.53 5.82
CA GLY A 90 4.99 9.28 4.53
C GLY A 90 4.64 10.36 3.49
N TYR A 91 3.37 10.74 3.39
CA TYR A 91 2.93 11.77 2.46
C TYR A 91 3.51 13.15 2.79
N ARG A 92 3.58 13.52 4.07
CA ARG A 92 4.27 14.76 4.48
C ARG A 92 5.73 14.79 4.06
N GLN A 93 6.43 13.64 4.14
CA GLN A 93 7.82 13.52 3.69
C GLN A 93 7.97 13.57 2.17
N TYR A 94 6.87 13.37 1.41
CA TYR A 94 6.91 13.43 -0.06
C TYR A 94 6.76 14.85 -0.60
N ILE A 95 6.13 15.76 0.12
CA ILE A 95 5.86 17.15 -0.34
C ILE A 95 7.12 17.84 -0.88
N PRO A 96 8.29 17.84 -0.19
CA PRO A 96 9.48 18.55 -0.66
C PRO A 96 9.99 18.09 -2.02
N TYR A 97 9.67 16.88 -2.45
CA TYR A 97 10.09 16.39 -3.77
C TYR A 97 9.33 17.01 -4.95
N PHE A 98 8.30 17.81 -4.65
CA PHE A 98 7.45 18.49 -5.61
C PHE A 98 7.59 20.01 -5.51
N ASP A 99 8.63 20.53 -4.84
CA ASP A 99 8.82 21.97 -4.63
C ASP A 99 8.97 22.74 -5.94
N GLU A 100 9.61 22.13 -6.97
CA GLU A 100 9.78 22.73 -8.30
C GLU A 100 8.44 23.08 -8.97
N ILE A 101 7.40 22.28 -8.73
CA ILE A 101 6.06 22.50 -9.26
C ILE A 101 5.08 23.00 -8.20
N GLY A 102 5.54 23.16 -6.97
CA GLY A 102 4.71 23.50 -5.81
C GLY A 102 3.91 24.80 -5.96
N GLY A 103 4.45 25.76 -6.71
CA GLY A 103 3.81 27.04 -7.02
C GLY A 103 2.91 27.02 -8.26
N ILE A 104 2.94 25.95 -9.08
CA ILE A 104 2.10 25.84 -10.27
C ILE A 104 0.65 25.61 -9.82
N ARG A 105 -0.31 26.23 -10.53
CA ARG A 105 -1.73 25.95 -10.29
C ARG A 105 -2.06 24.52 -10.69
N VAL A 106 -2.93 23.88 -9.92
CA VAL A 106 -3.36 22.50 -10.16
C VAL A 106 -3.83 22.28 -11.61
N ASP A 107 -4.59 23.24 -12.17
CA ASP A 107 -5.08 23.17 -13.54
C ASP A 107 -4.02 23.35 -14.64
N ASP A 108 -2.90 23.94 -14.30
CA ASP A 108 -1.82 24.27 -15.25
C ASP A 108 -0.74 23.19 -15.31
N VAL A 109 -0.78 22.19 -14.40
CA VAL A 109 0.19 21.08 -14.38
C VAL A 109 0.13 20.27 -15.67
N ARG A 110 1.30 20.02 -16.26
CA ARG A 110 1.47 19.25 -17.51
C ARG A 110 2.23 17.95 -17.27
N SER A 111 2.07 17.01 -18.18
CA SER A 111 2.85 15.74 -18.14
C SER A 111 4.36 15.99 -18.16
N SER A 112 4.83 17.05 -18.84
CA SER A 112 6.25 17.44 -18.87
C SER A 112 6.80 17.80 -17.49
N ASP A 113 6.01 18.49 -16.67
CA ASP A 113 6.43 18.96 -15.35
C ASP A 113 6.63 17.77 -14.40
N ILE A 114 5.67 16.83 -14.41
CA ILE A 114 5.76 15.60 -13.62
C ILE A 114 6.88 14.69 -14.17
N GLN A 115 7.04 14.61 -15.51
CA GLN A 115 8.08 13.80 -16.12
C GLN A 115 9.48 14.32 -15.78
N HIS A 116 9.67 15.63 -15.71
CA HIS A 116 10.94 16.22 -15.28
C HIS A 116 11.31 15.78 -13.85
N ILE A 117 10.35 15.85 -12.92
CA ILE A 117 10.53 15.37 -11.53
C ILE A 117 10.85 13.87 -11.48
N ILE A 118 10.15 13.04 -12.28
CA ILE A 118 10.45 11.60 -12.37
C ILE A 118 11.89 11.40 -12.80
N SER A 119 12.35 12.12 -13.83
CA SER A 119 13.71 12.01 -14.38
C SER A 119 14.77 12.44 -13.36
N THR A 120 14.53 13.54 -12.64
CA THR A 120 15.42 14.01 -11.56
C THR A 120 15.48 13.01 -10.40
N MET A 121 14.34 12.42 -10.00
CA MET A 121 14.30 11.40 -8.96
C MET A 121 14.96 10.09 -9.40
N ALA A 122 14.92 9.74 -10.68
CA ALA A 122 15.50 8.50 -11.20
C ALA A 122 17.01 8.39 -10.97
N LEU A 123 17.70 9.53 -10.87
CA LEU A 123 19.13 9.59 -10.55
C LEU A 123 19.46 9.27 -9.08
N LYS A 124 18.49 9.37 -8.17
CA LYS A 124 18.73 9.35 -6.71
C LYS A 124 17.99 8.23 -5.99
N VAL A 125 16.86 7.74 -6.52
CA VAL A 125 16.00 6.78 -5.79
C VAL A 125 15.48 5.66 -6.69
N LYS A 126 15.11 4.55 -6.05
CA LYS A 126 14.62 3.34 -6.74
C LYS A 126 13.27 3.59 -7.44
N PRO A 127 13.00 2.89 -8.57
CA PRO A 127 11.76 3.05 -9.35
C PRO A 127 10.48 2.95 -8.54
N LYS A 128 10.41 2.02 -7.57
CA LYS A 128 9.25 1.89 -6.69
C LYS A 128 9.00 3.16 -5.86
N THR A 129 10.04 3.75 -5.31
CA THR A 129 9.91 4.99 -4.50
C THR A 129 9.39 6.16 -5.36
N ILE A 130 9.82 6.23 -6.62
CA ILE A 130 9.32 7.23 -7.58
C ILE A 130 7.82 7.02 -7.81
N LYS A 131 7.42 5.76 -8.10
CA LYS A 131 6.00 5.43 -8.30
C LYS A 131 5.14 5.79 -7.08
N ASP A 132 5.60 5.46 -5.88
CA ASP A 132 4.87 5.73 -4.64
C ASP A 132 4.68 7.25 -4.44
N ARG A 133 5.72 8.05 -4.67
CA ARG A 133 5.66 9.53 -4.58
C ARG A 133 4.75 10.14 -5.64
N VAL A 134 4.93 9.76 -6.90
CA VAL A 134 4.12 10.30 -7.99
C VAL A 134 2.66 9.86 -7.87
N SER A 135 2.39 8.64 -7.39
CA SER A 135 1.02 8.20 -7.11
C SER A 135 0.33 9.10 -6.09
N PHE A 136 1.04 9.51 -5.03
CA PHE A 136 0.51 10.49 -4.06
C PHE A 136 0.21 11.84 -4.72
N LEU A 137 1.14 12.37 -5.54
CA LEU A 137 0.91 13.61 -6.29
C LEU A 137 -0.35 13.51 -7.16
N LEU A 138 -0.46 12.45 -7.98
CA LEU A 138 -1.60 12.26 -8.88
C LEU A 138 -2.92 12.14 -8.12
N THR A 139 -2.92 11.43 -6.99
CA THR A 139 -4.10 11.31 -6.13
C THR A 139 -4.52 12.67 -5.54
N ALA A 140 -3.56 13.50 -5.13
CA ALA A 140 -3.85 14.83 -4.58
C ALA A 140 -4.32 15.81 -5.68
N LEU A 141 -3.79 15.72 -6.90
CA LEU A 141 -4.24 16.50 -8.05
C LEU A 141 -5.68 16.13 -8.45
N ASP A 142 -5.99 14.83 -8.51
CA ASP A 142 -7.33 14.32 -8.79
C ASP A 142 -8.33 14.79 -7.72
N TYR A 143 -7.97 14.66 -6.44
CA TYR A 143 -8.77 15.18 -5.32
C TYR A 143 -9.02 16.70 -5.42
N ALA A 144 -8.04 17.45 -5.91
CA ALA A 144 -8.14 18.88 -6.14
C ALA A 144 -8.94 19.26 -7.40
N GLY A 145 -9.50 18.29 -8.13
CA GLY A 145 -10.33 18.48 -9.30
C GLY A 145 -9.60 18.49 -10.65
N ASN A 146 -8.30 18.15 -10.67
CA ASN A 146 -7.58 17.96 -11.93
C ASN A 146 -7.84 16.55 -12.47
N ASP A 147 -8.76 16.43 -13.42
CA ASP A 147 -9.17 15.19 -14.08
C ASP A 147 -8.29 14.78 -15.28
N ARG A 148 -7.18 15.49 -15.52
CA ARG A 148 -6.28 15.23 -16.65
C ARG A 148 -5.59 13.88 -16.50
N LYS A 149 -5.52 13.14 -17.60
CA LYS A 149 -4.70 11.93 -17.70
C LYS A 149 -3.27 12.30 -18.09
N PHE A 150 -2.33 12.09 -17.19
CA PHE A 150 -0.92 12.32 -17.42
C PHE A 150 -0.29 11.10 -18.11
N LYS A 151 0.44 11.36 -19.21
CA LYS A 151 1.28 10.33 -19.87
C LYS A 151 2.68 10.39 -19.27
N LEU A 152 3.03 9.40 -18.46
CA LEU A 152 4.28 9.36 -17.70
C LEU A 152 5.07 8.09 -18.00
N SER A 153 6.38 8.22 -18.10
CA SER A 153 7.32 7.12 -18.26
C SER A 153 8.11 6.94 -16.96
N TYR A 154 8.23 5.70 -16.50
CA TYR A 154 8.96 5.36 -15.28
C TYR A 154 10.19 4.53 -15.60
N PRO A 155 11.25 4.62 -14.79
CA PRO A 155 12.38 3.71 -14.90
C PRO A 155 11.91 2.26 -14.74
N ALA A 156 12.59 1.34 -15.42
CA ALA A 156 12.31 -0.09 -15.31
C ALA A 156 12.42 -0.57 -13.86
N ALA A 157 11.49 -1.43 -13.45
CA ALA A 157 11.56 -2.03 -12.13
C ALA A 157 12.73 -3.01 -12.08
N VAL A 158 13.60 -2.84 -11.08
CA VAL A 158 14.64 -3.84 -10.81
C VAL A 158 14.00 -4.95 -9.98
N PRO A 159 14.09 -6.21 -10.43
CA PRO A 159 13.60 -7.35 -9.65
C PRO A 159 14.20 -7.33 -8.24
N ARG A 160 13.39 -7.57 -7.22
CA ARG A 160 13.89 -7.72 -5.86
C ARG A 160 14.37 -9.15 -5.67
N ASN A 161 15.66 -9.32 -5.41
CA ASN A 161 16.13 -10.54 -4.78
C ASN A 161 15.71 -10.46 -3.30
N THR A 162 14.57 -11.03 -2.95
CA THR A 162 14.20 -11.25 -1.56
C THR A 162 14.98 -12.46 -1.07
N THR A 163 15.91 -12.23 -0.17
CA THR A 163 16.68 -13.31 0.45
C THR A 163 15.85 -13.86 1.59
N THR A 164 15.10 -14.93 1.35
CA THR A 164 14.43 -15.67 2.42
C THR A 164 15.49 -16.46 3.17
N PRO A 165 15.59 -16.38 4.51
CA PRO A 165 16.54 -17.19 5.27
C PRO A 165 16.24 -18.69 5.12
N ASP A 166 17.27 -19.51 5.15
CA ASP A 166 17.16 -20.97 5.15
C ASP A 166 16.99 -21.52 6.57
N HIS A 167 16.68 -22.82 6.69
CA HIS A 167 16.49 -23.48 7.98
C HIS A 167 17.71 -23.35 8.89
N ASP A 168 18.92 -23.57 8.36
CA ASP A 168 20.17 -23.47 9.14
C ASP A 168 20.38 -22.03 9.67
N GLN A 169 20.10 -21.03 8.86
CA GLN A 169 20.18 -19.63 9.29
C GLN A 169 19.17 -19.30 10.40
N ILE A 170 17.97 -19.86 10.37
CA ILE A 170 16.98 -19.71 11.45
C ILE A 170 17.49 -20.39 12.73
N ILE A 171 18.06 -21.60 12.62
CA ILE A 171 18.64 -22.30 13.76
C ILE A 171 19.77 -21.49 14.39
N ASP A 172 20.69 -20.95 13.61
CA ASP A 172 21.81 -20.15 14.09
C ASP A 172 21.36 -18.84 14.75
N LEU A 173 20.32 -18.20 14.17
CA LEU A 173 19.70 -17.02 14.77
C LEU A 173 19.08 -17.34 16.13
N LEU A 174 18.34 -18.47 16.25
CA LEU A 174 17.71 -18.90 17.50
C LEU A 174 18.73 -19.30 18.56
N ARG A 175 19.83 -19.96 18.18
CA ARG A 175 20.93 -20.32 19.10
C ARG A 175 21.67 -19.10 19.64
N SER A 176 21.77 -18.04 18.84
CA SER A 176 22.50 -16.82 19.18
C SER A 176 21.64 -15.74 19.84
N ALA A 177 20.30 -15.93 19.83
CA ALA A 177 19.32 -14.99 20.36
C ALA A 177 19.28 -15.01 21.90
N ASP A 178 19.09 -13.82 22.49
CA ASP A 178 18.76 -13.68 23.90
C ASP A 178 17.32 -14.11 24.20
N ASP A 179 16.95 -14.22 25.48
CA ASP A 179 15.61 -14.65 25.92
C ASP A 179 14.48 -13.73 25.42
N THR A 180 14.77 -12.48 25.09
CA THR A 180 13.81 -11.56 24.49
C THR A 180 13.64 -11.82 23.01
N MET A 181 14.74 -12.01 22.28
CA MET A 181 14.70 -12.15 20.82
C MET A 181 14.27 -13.53 20.38
N LYS A 182 14.53 -14.59 21.15
CA LYS A 182 14.17 -15.96 20.79
C LYS A 182 12.66 -16.13 20.55
N PRO A 183 11.75 -15.79 21.48
CA PRO A 183 10.31 -15.88 21.24
C PRO A 183 9.86 -14.93 20.12
N ILE A 184 10.44 -13.75 19.98
CA ILE A 184 10.14 -12.81 18.90
C ILE A 184 10.45 -13.44 17.52
N ILE A 185 11.59 -14.10 17.38
CA ILE A 185 11.97 -14.81 16.14
C ILE A 185 10.99 -15.94 15.87
N CYS A 186 10.63 -16.75 16.87
CA CYS A 186 9.67 -17.85 16.72
C CYS A 186 8.30 -17.34 16.22
N LEU A 187 7.77 -16.28 16.82
CA LEU A 187 6.50 -15.67 16.40
C LEU A 187 6.56 -15.12 14.96
N ALA A 188 7.68 -14.54 14.57
CA ALA A 188 7.86 -14.01 13.21
C ALA A 188 8.10 -15.11 12.18
N ALA A 189 8.99 -16.08 12.46
CA ALA A 189 9.44 -17.08 11.51
C ALA A 189 8.46 -18.25 11.35
N PHE A 190 7.71 -18.60 12.39
CA PHE A 190 6.79 -19.75 12.33
C PHE A 190 5.32 -19.35 12.22
N TYR A 191 4.94 -18.19 12.81
CA TYR A 191 3.55 -17.70 12.83
C TYR A 191 3.37 -16.41 12.04
N SER A 192 4.42 -15.95 11.37
CA SER A 192 4.34 -14.86 10.39
C SER A 192 3.90 -13.51 10.96
N LEU A 193 4.13 -13.23 12.26
CA LEU A 193 3.78 -11.97 12.86
C LEU A 193 4.66 -10.83 12.29
N ARG A 194 4.01 -9.68 12.08
CA ARG A 194 4.72 -8.46 11.70
C ARG A 194 5.41 -7.84 12.90
N ARG A 195 6.52 -7.14 12.68
CA ARG A 195 7.25 -6.43 13.72
C ARG A 195 6.34 -5.56 14.61
N GLY A 196 5.45 -4.78 13.98
CA GLY A 196 4.52 -3.93 14.72
C GLY A 196 3.45 -4.70 15.49
N GLU A 197 3.03 -5.88 15.03
CA GLU A 197 2.11 -6.77 15.72
C GLU A 197 2.79 -7.33 16.99
N ILE A 198 4.03 -7.82 16.87
CA ILE A 198 4.79 -8.36 18.02
C ILE A 198 4.99 -7.30 19.10
N CYS A 199 5.38 -6.08 18.72
CA CYS A 199 5.57 -4.98 19.68
C CYS A 199 4.25 -4.48 20.32
N ALA A 200 3.10 -4.86 19.75
CA ALA A 200 1.79 -4.47 20.26
C ALA A 200 1.13 -5.55 21.14
N LEU A 201 1.72 -6.75 21.22
CA LEU A 201 1.19 -7.81 22.09
C LEU A 201 1.27 -7.41 23.58
N THR A 202 0.24 -7.74 24.30
CA THR A 202 0.14 -7.61 25.77
C THR A 202 -0.04 -8.98 26.39
N TYR A 203 0.03 -9.05 27.73
CA TYR A 203 -0.22 -10.30 28.44
C TYR A 203 -1.68 -10.77 28.27
N ASP A 204 -2.66 -9.86 28.14
CA ASP A 204 -4.07 -10.20 27.86
C ASP A 204 -4.27 -10.86 26.49
N ASP A 205 -3.33 -10.70 25.56
CA ASP A 205 -3.39 -11.35 24.25
C ASP A 205 -2.91 -12.80 24.27
N VAL A 206 -2.34 -13.28 25.39
CA VAL A 206 -1.75 -14.62 25.54
C VAL A 206 -2.59 -15.46 26.50
N SER A 207 -3.16 -16.55 26.03
CA SER A 207 -3.84 -17.55 26.86
C SER A 207 -2.96 -18.80 26.98
N MET A 208 -2.32 -18.95 28.14
CA MET A 208 -1.50 -20.15 28.40
C MET A 208 -2.37 -21.41 28.43
N ASP A 209 -3.57 -21.33 29.02
CA ASP A 209 -4.50 -22.47 29.13
C ASP A 209 -4.99 -22.95 27.74
N MET A 210 -5.23 -22.01 26.83
CA MET A 210 -5.68 -22.30 25.47
C MET A 210 -4.51 -22.53 24.49
N GLY A 211 -3.28 -22.30 24.90
CA GLY A 211 -2.10 -22.36 24.03
C GLY A 211 -2.21 -21.39 22.85
N SER A 212 -2.74 -20.18 23.08
CA SER A 212 -3.09 -19.27 21.99
C SER A 212 -2.59 -17.85 22.21
N VAL A 213 -2.36 -17.13 21.07
CA VAL A 213 -2.02 -15.71 21.06
C VAL A 213 -2.96 -15.00 20.10
N TYR A 214 -3.67 -13.96 20.61
CA TYR A 214 -4.61 -13.14 19.85
C TYR A 214 -3.91 -11.91 19.25
N VAL A 215 -3.85 -11.83 17.95
CA VAL A 215 -3.18 -10.76 17.20
C VAL A 215 -4.25 -9.82 16.64
N HIS A 216 -4.42 -8.65 17.22
CA HIS A 216 -5.45 -7.69 16.81
C HIS A 216 -4.98 -6.24 16.78
N ARG A 217 -3.76 -5.96 17.24
CA ARG A 217 -3.17 -4.62 17.32
C ARG A 217 -1.82 -4.56 16.62
N SER A 218 -1.38 -3.35 16.31
CA SER A 218 -0.06 -3.12 15.74
C SER A 218 0.48 -1.75 16.13
N MET A 219 1.75 -1.65 16.48
CA MET A 219 2.42 -0.37 16.64
C MET A 219 2.74 0.25 15.29
N ALA A 220 2.35 1.52 15.10
CA ALA A 220 2.66 2.34 13.95
C ALA A 220 3.29 3.66 14.37
N LYS A 221 4.13 4.23 13.52
CA LYS A 221 4.75 5.54 13.79
C LYS A 221 3.79 6.65 13.40
N GLY A 222 3.44 7.50 14.35
CA GLY A 222 2.58 8.67 14.15
C GLY A 222 3.22 9.75 13.29
N PRO A 223 2.45 10.79 12.91
CA PRO A 223 2.96 11.92 12.12
C PRO A 223 4.07 12.70 12.82
N ASP A 224 4.04 12.75 14.14
CA ASP A 224 5.02 13.35 15.05
C ASP A 224 6.27 12.47 15.28
N GLY A 225 6.28 11.25 14.71
CA GLY A 225 7.35 10.30 14.89
C GLY A 225 7.26 9.45 16.17
N VAL A 226 6.23 9.65 16.99
CA VAL A 226 5.96 8.86 18.20
C VAL A 226 5.29 7.54 17.80
N TRP A 227 5.61 6.45 18.51
CA TRP A 227 4.97 5.17 18.33
C TRP A 227 3.59 5.16 18.98
N VAL A 228 2.57 4.81 18.19
CA VAL A 228 1.18 4.73 18.63
C VAL A 228 0.63 3.31 18.43
N MET A 229 -0.19 2.87 19.35
CA MET A 229 -0.97 1.65 19.22
C MET A 229 -2.09 1.87 18.20
N LYS A 230 -2.28 0.94 17.30
CA LYS A 230 -3.38 0.93 16.34
C LYS A 230 -4.23 -0.32 16.58
N ASP A 231 -5.46 -0.13 17.03
CA ASP A 231 -6.40 -1.20 17.39
C ASP A 231 -6.99 -1.90 16.16
N ILE A 232 -6.92 -1.27 14.98
CA ILE A 232 -7.48 -1.84 13.77
C ILE A 232 -6.34 -2.08 12.77
N PRO A 233 -6.02 -3.34 12.44
CA PRO A 233 -5.09 -3.68 11.37
C PRO A 233 -5.61 -3.19 10.01
N LYS A 234 -4.70 -3.00 9.07
CA LYS A 234 -4.98 -2.48 7.73
C LYS A 234 -6.00 -3.30 6.92
N THR A 235 -6.22 -4.56 7.28
CA THR A 235 -7.17 -5.49 6.64
C THR A 235 -7.87 -6.33 7.70
N SER A 236 -9.12 -6.70 7.48
CA SER A 236 -9.90 -7.60 8.37
C SER A 236 -9.21 -8.95 8.63
N GLY A 237 -8.46 -9.46 7.65
CA GLY A 237 -7.66 -10.69 7.81
C GLY A 237 -6.46 -10.57 8.74
N SER A 238 -6.11 -9.36 9.20
CA SER A 238 -4.99 -9.16 10.14
C SER A 238 -5.37 -9.49 11.59
N ILE A 239 -6.66 -9.49 11.94
CA ILE A 239 -7.15 -9.96 13.26
C ILE A 239 -7.22 -11.47 13.19
N ARG A 240 -6.50 -12.15 14.07
CA ARG A 240 -6.41 -13.60 14.09
C ARG A 240 -5.91 -14.14 15.41
N THR A 241 -6.26 -15.39 15.71
CA THR A 241 -5.64 -16.16 16.79
C THR A 241 -4.65 -17.14 16.18
N ILE A 242 -3.46 -17.20 16.74
CA ILE A 242 -2.47 -18.22 16.41
C ILE A 242 -2.35 -19.20 17.59
N TYR A 243 -1.91 -20.41 17.29
CA TYR A 243 -1.72 -21.49 18.27
C TYR A 243 -0.26 -21.93 18.22
N PRO A 244 0.63 -21.25 18.96
CA PRO A 244 2.02 -21.67 19.03
C PRO A 244 2.18 -23.03 19.71
N ASP A 245 3.24 -23.75 19.31
CA ASP A 245 3.64 -24.97 19.97
C ASP A 245 3.95 -24.70 21.47
N HIS A 246 3.75 -25.71 22.32
CA HIS A 246 3.92 -25.58 23.78
C HIS A 246 5.32 -25.14 24.18
N GLU A 247 6.37 -25.56 23.46
CA GLU A 247 7.75 -25.11 23.73
C GLU A 247 7.93 -23.61 23.42
N ILE A 248 7.24 -23.11 22.40
CA ILE A 248 7.24 -21.66 22.07
C ILE A 248 6.44 -20.88 23.09
N MET A 249 5.27 -21.43 23.52
CA MET A 249 4.49 -20.81 24.59
C MET A 249 5.28 -20.73 25.89
N ALA A 250 6.06 -21.75 26.25
CA ALA A 250 6.85 -21.80 27.46
C ALA A 250 7.98 -20.77 27.50
N ILE A 251 8.47 -20.28 26.36
CA ILE A 251 9.50 -19.25 26.31
C ILE A 251 8.94 -17.83 26.16
N LEU A 252 7.60 -17.66 26.10
CA LEU A 252 7.01 -16.33 26.13
C LEU A 252 7.21 -15.70 27.52
N PRO A 253 7.38 -14.36 27.62
CA PRO A 253 7.45 -13.70 28.91
C PRO A 253 6.18 -13.96 29.75
N SER A 254 6.37 -14.28 31.03
CA SER A 254 5.28 -14.62 31.97
C SER A 254 5.18 -13.68 33.18
N ASN A 255 6.10 -12.72 33.32
CA ASN A 255 6.23 -11.88 34.52
C ASN A 255 5.53 -10.52 34.40
N GLY A 256 4.37 -10.45 33.77
CA GLY A 256 3.56 -9.24 33.63
C GLY A 256 2.08 -9.54 33.70
N ASN A 257 1.26 -8.51 33.72
CA ASN A 257 -0.19 -8.62 33.90
C ASN A 257 -0.96 -7.75 32.89
N GLY A 258 -2.09 -8.26 32.45
CA GLY A 258 -3.13 -7.50 31.75
C GLY A 258 -2.60 -6.78 30.51
N ASN A 259 -2.80 -5.47 30.49
CA ASN A 259 -2.42 -4.62 29.37
C ASN A 259 -0.94 -4.24 29.29
N ASP A 260 -0.08 -4.77 30.14
CA ASP A 260 1.36 -4.59 30.00
C ASP A 260 1.85 -5.21 28.69
N PHE A 261 2.82 -4.57 28.04
CA PHE A 261 3.37 -5.13 26.82
C PHE A 261 4.12 -6.43 27.07
N LEU A 262 3.80 -7.46 26.32
CA LEU A 262 4.52 -8.76 26.37
C LEU A 262 6.00 -8.57 26.05
N PHE A 263 6.30 -7.71 25.08
CA PHE A 263 7.65 -7.28 24.72
C PHE A 263 7.72 -5.75 24.83
N PRO A 264 8.32 -5.18 25.90
CA PRO A 264 8.38 -3.73 26.11
C PRO A 264 9.40 -3.08 25.15
N LEU A 265 9.20 -3.25 23.85
CA LEU A 265 10.06 -2.77 22.79
C LEU A 265 9.26 -1.97 21.76
N THR A 266 9.79 -0.82 21.36
CA THR A 266 9.30 -0.18 20.14
C THR A 266 9.82 -0.92 18.91
N PRO A 267 9.12 -0.83 17.75
CA PRO A 267 9.60 -1.43 16.51
C PRO A 267 11.01 -0.99 16.10
N ASP A 268 11.44 0.26 16.41
CA ASP A 268 12.80 0.72 16.17
C ASP A 268 13.83 0.07 17.14
N ALA A 269 13.44 -0.18 18.38
CA ALA A 269 14.28 -0.88 19.35
C ALA A 269 14.46 -2.35 18.96
N LEU A 270 13.39 -3.01 18.55
CA LEU A 270 13.43 -4.37 18.02
C LEU A 270 14.35 -4.45 16.78
N GLU A 271 14.23 -3.51 15.84
CA GLU A 271 15.08 -3.47 14.64
C GLU A 271 16.56 -3.32 14.99
N ARG A 272 16.90 -2.52 16.01
CA ARG A 272 18.29 -2.41 16.49
C ARG A 272 18.79 -3.72 17.11
N LYS A 273 17.96 -4.41 17.92
CA LYS A 273 18.32 -5.73 18.47
C LYS A 273 18.50 -6.76 17.34
N TRP A 274 17.58 -6.78 16.38
CA TRP A 274 17.67 -7.63 15.21
C TRP A 274 18.96 -7.41 14.41
N LYS A 275 19.30 -6.15 14.14
CA LYS A 275 20.53 -5.81 13.43
C LYS A 275 21.77 -6.37 14.14
N ARG A 276 21.87 -6.20 15.46
CA ARG A 276 23.01 -6.73 16.25
C ARG A 276 23.07 -8.25 16.16
N LEU A 277 21.93 -8.94 16.29
CA LEU A 277 21.86 -10.39 16.23
C LEU A 277 22.27 -10.93 14.85
N LYS A 278 21.68 -10.41 13.78
CA LYS A 278 22.02 -10.86 12.43
C LYS A 278 23.46 -10.58 12.03
N ASP A 279 24.03 -9.44 12.48
CA ASP A 279 25.42 -9.09 12.23
C ASP A 279 26.36 -10.04 13.02
N LYS A 280 25.99 -10.44 14.25
CA LYS A 280 26.71 -11.44 15.05
C LYS A 280 26.72 -12.83 14.39
N VAL A 281 25.60 -13.23 13.79
CA VAL A 281 25.45 -14.53 13.09
C VAL A 281 26.04 -14.50 11.68
N GLY A 282 26.23 -13.32 11.09
CA GLY A 282 26.74 -13.17 9.74
C GLY A 282 25.66 -13.36 8.64
N VAL A 283 24.38 -13.25 8.99
CA VAL A 283 23.28 -13.42 8.03
C VAL A 283 22.78 -12.08 7.49
N ASN A 284 22.54 -12.00 6.18
CA ASN A 284 22.06 -10.78 5.55
C ASN A 284 20.55 -10.85 5.23
N VAL A 285 19.73 -10.85 6.27
CA VAL A 285 18.27 -10.89 6.19
C VAL A 285 17.64 -9.74 6.98
N ARG A 286 16.46 -9.26 6.53
CA ARG A 286 15.68 -8.26 7.25
C ARG A 286 14.75 -8.98 8.23
N PHE A 287 14.31 -8.31 9.29
CA PHE A 287 13.32 -8.89 10.20
C PHE A 287 12.03 -9.35 9.47
N HIS A 288 11.59 -8.58 8.48
CA HIS A 288 10.41 -8.92 7.68
C HIS A 288 10.59 -10.18 6.82
N ASP A 289 11.82 -10.56 6.51
CA ASP A 289 12.11 -11.78 5.72
C ASP A 289 11.84 -13.07 6.52
N LEU A 290 11.78 -12.99 7.86
CA LEU A 290 11.27 -14.08 8.70
C LEU A 290 9.81 -14.45 8.36
N ARG A 291 9.00 -13.45 8.02
CA ARG A 291 7.63 -13.67 7.58
C ARG A 291 7.57 -14.30 6.19
N HIS A 292 8.53 -14.01 5.31
CA HIS A 292 8.69 -14.70 4.03
C HIS A 292 9.09 -16.17 4.26
N TYR A 293 10.03 -16.41 5.20
CA TYR A 293 10.39 -17.75 5.61
C TYR A 293 9.17 -18.55 6.09
N ALA A 294 8.31 -17.98 6.94
CA ALA A 294 7.10 -18.65 7.41
C ALA A 294 6.20 -19.12 6.25
N ALA A 295 6.07 -18.33 5.20
CA ALA A 295 5.27 -18.70 4.02
C ALA A 295 5.94 -19.82 3.19
N SER A 296 7.24 -19.70 2.91
CA SER A 296 8.01 -20.70 2.15
C SER A 296 8.11 -22.03 2.89
N PHE A 297 8.42 -22.00 4.19
CA PHE A 297 8.46 -23.17 5.06
C PHE A 297 7.11 -23.94 5.09
N ARG A 298 5.99 -23.22 5.16
CA ARG A 298 4.66 -23.84 5.11
C ARG A 298 4.34 -24.43 3.73
N SER A 299 4.85 -23.80 2.66
CA SER A 299 4.78 -24.35 1.31
C SER A 299 5.55 -25.67 1.21
N ASP A 300 6.76 -25.75 1.77
CA ASP A 300 7.58 -26.97 1.76
C ASP A 300 6.95 -28.12 2.56
N LEU A 301 6.14 -27.79 3.57
CA LEU A 301 5.32 -28.73 4.32
C LEU A 301 4.00 -29.09 3.60
N ASN A 302 3.76 -28.60 2.39
CA ASN A 302 2.52 -28.79 1.63
C ASN A 302 1.27 -28.31 2.37
N ILE A 303 1.38 -27.30 3.26
CA ILE A 303 0.24 -26.71 3.95
C ILE A 303 -0.57 -25.92 2.93
N PRO A 304 -1.89 -26.18 2.77
CA PRO A 304 -2.70 -25.46 1.82
C PRO A 304 -2.67 -23.94 2.05
N LYS A 305 -2.55 -23.17 0.96
CA LYS A 305 -2.36 -21.71 0.96
C LYS A 305 -3.35 -20.95 1.86
N LYS A 306 -4.62 -21.41 1.90
CA LYS A 306 -5.66 -20.79 2.74
C LYS A 306 -5.30 -20.72 4.24
N TYR A 307 -4.64 -21.76 4.77
CA TYR A 307 -4.20 -21.79 6.17
C TYR A 307 -2.96 -20.92 6.40
N THR A 308 -2.10 -20.79 5.40
CA THR A 308 -0.98 -19.87 5.44
C THR A 308 -1.46 -18.41 5.41
N GLU A 309 -2.49 -18.11 4.59
CA GLU A 309 -3.15 -16.80 4.55
C GLU A 309 -3.75 -16.45 5.92
N GLU A 310 -4.44 -17.39 6.55
CA GLU A 310 -5.08 -17.20 7.86
C GLU A 310 -4.05 -16.91 8.95
N VAL A 311 -3.08 -17.81 9.15
CA VAL A 311 -2.04 -17.66 10.19
C VAL A 311 -1.22 -16.38 9.98
N GLY A 312 -0.92 -16.04 8.75
CA GLY A 312 -0.14 -14.84 8.45
C GLY A 312 -0.96 -13.55 8.38
N GLY A 313 -2.29 -13.63 8.38
CA GLY A 313 -3.13 -12.44 8.20
C GLY A 313 -2.90 -11.77 6.84
N TRP A 314 -2.83 -12.57 5.76
CA TRP A 314 -2.90 -12.08 4.39
C TRP A 314 -4.35 -12.06 3.92
N SER A 315 -4.68 -11.15 3.00
CA SER A 315 -5.97 -11.17 2.33
C SER A 315 -6.09 -12.41 1.42
N LYS A 316 -7.29 -12.94 1.26
CA LYS A 316 -7.54 -14.05 0.34
C LYS A 316 -7.05 -13.71 -1.06
N GLY A 317 -6.30 -14.61 -1.68
CA GLY A 317 -5.71 -14.41 -2.99
C GLY A 317 -4.59 -13.38 -3.05
N SER A 318 -3.92 -13.11 -1.94
CA SER A 318 -2.81 -12.16 -1.87
C SER A 318 -1.73 -12.48 -2.90
N HIS A 319 -1.52 -11.55 -3.85
CA HIS A 319 -0.43 -11.64 -4.84
C HIS A 319 0.95 -11.68 -4.17
N VAL A 320 1.12 -10.92 -3.08
CA VAL A 320 2.37 -10.92 -2.30
C VAL A 320 2.66 -12.30 -1.70
N LEU A 321 1.61 -12.98 -1.17
CA LEU A 321 1.79 -14.34 -0.66
C LEU A 321 2.10 -15.32 -1.80
N THR A 322 1.49 -15.16 -2.97
CA THR A 322 1.79 -16.01 -4.13
C THR A 322 3.25 -15.88 -4.54
N GLU A 323 3.76 -14.66 -4.68
CA GLU A 323 5.18 -14.43 -5.00
C GLU A 323 6.12 -15.04 -3.95
N VAL A 324 5.76 -14.98 -2.66
CA VAL A 324 6.58 -15.54 -1.56
C VAL A 324 6.44 -17.08 -1.50
N TYR A 325 5.23 -17.59 -1.75
CA TYR A 325 4.94 -19.04 -1.74
C TYR A 325 5.64 -19.75 -2.89
N ASP A 326 5.80 -19.08 -4.03
CA ASP A 326 6.52 -19.61 -5.19
C ASP A 326 8.05 -19.52 -5.02
N ASN A 327 8.55 -18.79 -4.01
CA ASN A 327 9.96 -18.75 -3.66
C ASN A 327 10.32 -19.97 -2.81
N THR A 328 10.86 -20.98 -3.44
CA THR A 328 11.39 -22.18 -2.76
C THR A 328 12.62 -21.83 -1.92
N LEU A 329 12.71 -22.40 -0.70
CA LEU A 329 13.93 -22.36 0.10
C LEU A 329 15.08 -23.05 -0.64
N GLN A 330 16.30 -22.57 -0.44
CA GLN A 330 17.47 -23.13 -1.11
C GLN A 330 17.70 -24.61 -0.74
N SER A 331 17.49 -24.95 0.53
CA SER A 331 17.55 -26.34 1.03
C SER A 331 16.53 -27.25 0.35
N SER A 332 15.30 -26.79 0.21
CA SER A 332 14.25 -27.56 -0.47
C SER A 332 14.53 -27.73 -1.95
N ARG A 333 15.05 -26.69 -2.62
CA ARG A 333 15.49 -26.76 -4.02
C ARG A 333 16.58 -27.82 -4.20
N GLN A 334 17.59 -27.83 -3.32
CA GLN A 334 18.66 -28.81 -3.36
C GLN A 334 18.14 -30.23 -3.13
N LYS A 335 17.21 -30.41 -2.18
CA LYS A 335 16.55 -31.70 -1.90
C LYS A 335 15.83 -32.23 -3.13
N PHE A 336 14.96 -31.43 -3.74
CA PHE A 336 14.21 -31.86 -4.92
C PHE A 336 15.08 -32.07 -6.14
N ASN A 337 16.13 -31.26 -6.34
CA ASN A 337 17.12 -31.50 -7.40
C ASN A 337 17.85 -32.83 -7.17
N ARG A 338 18.22 -33.14 -5.92
CA ARG A 338 18.84 -34.44 -5.61
C ARG A 338 17.90 -35.60 -5.93
N GLN A 339 16.65 -35.57 -5.48
CA GLN A 339 15.64 -36.58 -5.80
C GLN A 339 15.46 -36.74 -7.30
N THR A 340 15.41 -35.63 -8.05
CA THR A 340 15.31 -35.68 -9.51
C THR A 340 16.54 -36.32 -10.14
N ASN A 341 17.74 -36.00 -9.67
CA ASN A 341 18.99 -36.56 -10.17
C ASN A 341 19.12 -38.05 -9.82
N GLU A 342 18.73 -38.43 -8.61
CA GLU A 342 18.67 -39.84 -8.19
C GLU A 342 17.73 -40.64 -9.11
N TRP A 343 16.52 -40.13 -9.34
CA TRP A 343 15.56 -40.77 -10.25
C TRP A 343 16.10 -40.89 -11.71
N ILE A 344 16.77 -39.83 -12.23
CA ILE A 344 17.41 -39.86 -13.55
C ILE A 344 18.51 -40.92 -13.57
N THR A 345 19.31 -41.00 -12.54
CA THR A 345 20.39 -41.99 -12.44
C THR A 345 19.84 -43.43 -12.41
N GLU A 346 18.80 -43.66 -11.64
CA GLU A 346 18.17 -44.97 -11.52
C GLU A 346 17.53 -45.45 -12.83
N ASN A 347 16.91 -44.55 -13.58
CA ASN A 347 16.12 -44.93 -14.76
C ASN A 347 16.85 -44.75 -16.09
N PHE A 348 17.89 -43.92 -16.16
CA PHE A 348 18.53 -43.56 -17.44
C PHE A 348 20.06 -43.78 -17.47
N SER A 349 20.69 -44.22 -16.38
CA SER A 349 22.16 -44.31 -16.29
C SER A 349 22.77 -45.21 -17.39
N GLU A 350 22.12 -46.31 -17.76
CA GLU A 350 22.62 -47.20 -18.82
C GLU A 350 22.57 -46.57 -20.21
N VAL A 351 21.58 -45.74 -20.47
CA VAL A 351 21.41 -45.06 -21.76
C VAL A 351 22.36 -43.87 -21.85
N LEU A 352 22.57 -43.14 -20.75
CA LEU A 352 23.44 -41.97 -20.70
C LEU A 352 24.95 -42.32 -20.72
N LYS A 353 25.33 -43.54 -20.27
CA LYS A 353 26.73 -44.01 -20.34
C LYS A 353 27.17 -44.47 -21.73
N LYS A 354 26.26 -44.58 -22.69
CA LYS A 354 26.55 -44.99 -24.07
C LYS A 354 26.74 -43.82 -25.04
N ALA A 355 26.64 -42.55 -24.57
CA ALA A 355 26.96 -41.38 -25.34
C ALA A 355 28.37 -40.86 -24.96
#